data_f2451d12830b868f25d9a1ab4df3cf03
#
_entry.id   f2451d12830b868f25d9a1ab4df3cf03
#
_cell.length_a   1.000
_cell.length_b   1.000
_cell.length_c   1.000
_cell.angle_alpha   90.00
_cell.angle_beta   90.00
_cell.angle_gamma   90.00
#
_symmetry.space_group_name_H-M   'P 1'
#
loop_
_entity.id
_entity.type
_entity.pdbx_description
1 polymer ?
#
loop_
_entity_poly.entity_id
_entity_poly.type
_entity_poly.pdbx_seq_one_letter_code
_entity_poly.pdbx_strand_id
1 'polypeptide(L)'
;MSVLTNPSLLLLRNSEELKGKSILVVNFVQDGFLNELKTLNPQSKITAFSYNHANGEFAKNISGINVEVNHTINAGEYDLVILYYPKSKPELLMALDNIRAVISKEAELLVVGENKSGVKSIEKQLANKTAFSNKIDSAKHCVLYSFSEITLNSTFDISTYHKEFMVNVSDIEFTAVSIPGVFNHGGLDAGTKMLLENAPNIKHGNVLDFGCGAGLIATFLGLKNPALTFTCSDVSALAAYATTQTLKLNNVNGEAVLSDGLNSIAGKFDLIISNPPFHTGIATDYTVAESFLNNAKQHLTKTGKLTIVANSFLKYPPILEAQFDSYQTGFKNNKFAVYSS
;
A
#
# COMPACT_ATOMS: atom_id res chain seq x y z
N MET A 1 -21.21 2.96 -14.80
CA MET A 1 -20.31 4.05 -14.35
C MET A 1 -20.11 3.88 -12.87
N SER A 2 -18.89 3.82 -12.40
CA SER A 2 -18.59 3.79 -10.96
C SER A 2 -19.04 5.11 -10.31
N VAL A 3 -19.62 5.02 -9.12
CA VAL A 3 -20.12 6.19 -8.38
C VAL A 3 -18.91 7.04 -7.97
N LEU A 4 -18.92 8.33 -8.31
CA LEU A 4 -17.88 9.28 -7.92
C LEU A 4 -17.83 9.49 -6.42
N THR A 5 -16.64 9.49 -5.85
CA THR A 5 -16.40 9.83 -4.44
C THR A 5 -16.58 11.35 -4.20
N ASN A 6 -16.76 11.73 -2.94
CA ASN A 6 -16.92 13.16 -2.61
C ASN A 6 -15.71 14.03 -3.02
N PRO A 7 -14.43 13.61 -2.83
CA PRO A 7 -13.30 14.35 -3.38
C PRO A 7 -13.35 14.50 -4.90
N SER A 8 -13.68 13.45 -5.63
CA SER A 8 -13.79 13.47 -7.08
C SER A 8 -14.92 14.38 -7.59
N LEU A 9 -16.07 14.36 -6.89
CA LEU A 9 -17.16 15.30 -7.16
C LEU A 9 -16.76 16.77 -6.93
N LEU A 10 -15.94 17.04 -5.91
CA LEU A 10 -15.45 18.39 -5.65
C LEU A 10 -14.48 18.87 -6.71
N LEU A 11 -13.59 17.99 -7.20
CA LEU A 11 -12.71 18.28 -8.33
C LEU A 11 -13.52 18.61 -9.60
N LEU A 12 -14.47 17.76 -9.99
CA LEU A 12 -15.27 17.98 -11.20
C LEU A 12 -16.18 19.21 -11.12
N ARG A 13 -16.62 19.60 -9.93
CA ARG A 13 -17.34 20.85 -9.71
C ARG A 13 -16.48 22.08 -10.05
N ASN A 14 -15.16 21.95 -9.93
CA ASN A 14 -14.18 22.98 -10.25
C ASN A 14 -13.38 22.58 -11.51
N SER A 15 -14.07 22.15 -12.57
CA SER A 15 -13.47 21.59 -13.79
C SER A 15 -12.56 22.55 -14.54
N GLU A 16 -12.70 23.86 -14.36
CA GLU A 16 -11.82 24.86 -14.95
C GLU A 16 -10.38 24.75 -14.42
N GLU A 17 -10.20 24.33 -13.17
CA GLU A 17 -8.90 24.09 -12.53
C GLU A 17 -8.25 22.77 -13.04
N LEU A 18 -8.97 21.93 -13.77
CA LEU A 18 -8.50 20.61 -14.20
C LEU A 18 -7.90 20.62 -15.63
N LYS A 19 -7.43 21.77 -16.12
CA LYS A 19 -6.86 21.92 -17.46
C LYS A 19 -5.33 21.88 -17.41
N GLY A 20 -4.73 21.02 -18.22
CA GLY A 20 -3.27 20.89 -18.33
C GLY A 20 -2.88 20.14 -19.61
N LYS A 21 -1.63 20.27 -20.06
CA LYS A 21 -1.06 19.52 -21.18
C LYS A 21 -0.47 18.19 -20.73
N SER A 22 0.15 18.18 -19.56
CA SER A 22 0.77 17.03 -18.92
C SER A 22 0.29 16.93 -17.48
N ILE A 23 -0.65 16.03 -17.23
CA ILE A 23 -1.38 15.95 -15.95
C ILE A 23 -0.94 14.69 -15.19
N LEU A 24 -0.58 14.86 -13.92
CA LEU A 24 -0.30 13.77 -12.99
C LEU A 24 -1.41 13.68 -11.94
N VAL A 25 -2.01 12.50 -11.79
CA VAL A 25 -2.97 12.23 -10.71
C VAL A 25 -2.36 11.26 -9.72
N VAL A 26 -2.16 11.68 -8.48
CA VAL A 26 -1.47 10.92 -7.44
C VAL A 26 -2.46 10.42 -6.40
N ASN A 27 -2.35 9.14 -6.01
CA ASN A 27 -3.21 8.48 -5.02
C ASN A 27 -4.71 8.54 -5.36
N PHE A 28 -5.03 8.48 -6.64
CA PHE A 28 -6.42 8.45 -7.10
C PHE A 28 -7.21 7.27 -6.51
N VAL A 29 -8.53 7.37 -6.54
CA VAL A 29 -9.46 6.34 -6.07
C VAL A 29 -10.13 5.61 -7.23
N GLN A 30 -10.63 4.40 -6.98
CA GLN A 30 -11.30 3.57 -7.99
C GLN A 30 -12.74 4.08 -8.24
N ASP A 31 -12.85 5.23 -8.90
CA ASP A 31 -14.13 5.82 -9.28
C ASP A 31 -14.09 6.38 -10.73
N GLY A 32 -15.12 7.08 -11.14
CA GLY A 32 -15.23 7.62 -12.52
C GLY A 32 -14.31 8.80 -12.84
N PHE A 33 -13.57 9.36 -11.87
CA PHE A 33 -12.86 10.64 -12.04
C PHE A 33 -11.85 10.64 -13.19
N LEU A 34 -11.03 9.60 -13.34
CA LEU A 34 -10.02 9.53 -14.40
C LEU A 34 -10.65 9.55 -15.81
N ASN A 35 -11.82 8.93 -16.00
CA ASN A 35 -12.56 8.99 -17.26
C ASN A 35 -13.06 10.42 -17.56
N GLU A 36 -13.63 11.08 -16.54
CA GLU A 36 -14.10 12.46 -16.67
C GLU A 36 -12.94 13.41 -16.96
N LEU A 37 -11.80 13.25 -16.24
CA LEU A 37 -10.59 14.05 -16.47
C LEU A 37 -10.07 13.87 -17.91
N LYS A 38 -10.07 12.64 -18.44
CA LYS A 38 -9.67 12.38 -19.83
C LYS A 38 -10.63 13.00 -20.82
N THR A 39 -11.92 12.98 -20.53
CA THR A 39 -12.94 13.65 -21.37
C THR A 39 -12.75 15.16 -21.38
N LEU A 40 -12.44 15.77 -20.24
CA LEU A 40 -12.15 17.21 -20.12
C LEU A 40 -10.85 17.61 -20.82
N ASN A 41 -9.89 16.68 -20.95
CA ASN A 41 -8.55 16.91 -21.49
C ASN A 41 -8.19 15.88 -22.58
N PRO A 42 -8.90 15.85 -23.73
CA PRO A 42 -8.76 14.79 -24.73
C PRO A 42 -7.37 14.73 -25.38
N GLN A 43 -6.67 15.85 -25.45
CA GLN A 43 -5.33 15.95 -26.08
C GLN A 43 -4.18 15.87 -25.06
N SER A 44 -4.49 15.88 -23.77
CA SER A 44 -3.46 15.91 -22.72
C SER A 44 -2.87 14.54 -22.46
N LYS A 45 -1.59 14.53 -22.08
CA LYS A 45 -0.94 13.36 -21.50
C LYS A 45 -1.37 13.26 -20.03
N ILE A 46 -2.05 12.19 -19.66
CA ILE A 46 -2.49 11.97 -18.29
C ILE A 46 -1.76 10.74 -17.75
N THR A 47 -1.08 10.91 -16.63
CA THR A 47 -0.46 9.83 -15.86
C THR A 47 -1.21 9.66 -14.54
N ALA A 48 -1.70 8.47 -14.29
CA ALA A 48 -2.31 8.06 -13.02
C ALA A 48 -1.28 7.26 -12.21
N PHE A 49 -0.78 7.86 -11.14
CA PHE A 49 0.21 7.26 -10.25
C PHE A 49 -0.43 6.80 -8.95
N SER A 50 -0.12 5.60 -8.52
CA SER A 50 -0.55 5.07 -7.23
C SER A 50 0.52 4.20 -6.59
N TYR A 51 0.61 4.24 -5.26
CA TYR A 51 1.35 3.26 -4.48
C TYR A 51 0.60 1.93 -4.36
N ASN A 52 -0.69 1.88 -4.73
CA ASN A 52 -1.56 0.72 -4.59
C ASN A 52 -1.78 0.02 -5.94
N HIS A 53 -1.42 -1.27 -6.01
CA HIS A 53 -1.50 -2.08 -7.22
C HIS A 53 -2.95 -2.25 -7.72
N ALA A 54 -3.92 -2.46 -6.82
CA ALA A 54 -5.32 -2.59 -7.20
C ALA A 54 -5.87 -1.33 -7.88
N ASN A 55 -5.43 -0.13 -7.43
CA ASN A 55 -5.75 1.13 -8.12
C ASN A 55 -5.13 1.18 -9.51
N GLY A 56 -3.90 0.70 -9.66
CA GLY A 56 -3.24 0.62 -10.97
C GLY A 56 -3.98 -0.32 -11.92
N GLU A 57 -4.34 -1.51 -11.50
CA GLU A 57 -5.12 -2.47 -12.30
C GLU A 57 -6.48 -1.91 -12.71
N PHE A 58 -7.16 -1.19 -11.82
CA PHE A 58 -8.38 -0.47 -12.15
C PHE A 58 -8.14 0.57 -13.25
N ALA A 59 -7.10 1.41 -13.12
CA ALA A 59 -6.82 2.49 -14.05
C ALA A 59 -6.35 2.01 -15.44
N LYS A 60 -5.70 0.85 -15.55
CA LYS A 60 -5.31 0.22 -16.83
C LYS A 60 -6.48 -0.05 -17.77
N ASN A 61 -7.70 -0.17 -17.23
CA ASN A 61 -8.91 -0.34 -18.05
C ASN A 61 -9.42 0.98 -18.65
N ILE A 62 -8.78 2.12 -18.37
CA ILE A 62 -9.17 3.44 -18.86
C ILE A 62 -8.28 3.80 -20.06
N SER A 63 -8.87 3.92 -21.22
CA SER A 63 -8.14 4.20 -22.47
C SER A 63 -7.51 5.60 -22.46
N GLY A 64 -6.28 5.71 -22.96
CA GLY A 64 -5.58 6.98 -23.17
C GLY A 64 -5.00 7.60 -21.89
N ILE A 65 -4.83 6.80 -20.83
CA ILE A 65 -4.15 7.18 -19.60
C ILE A 65 -2.92 6.30 -19.42
N ASN A 66 -1.77 6.91 -19.09
CA ASN A 66 -0.60 6.18 -18.62
C ASN A 66 -0.79 5.82 -17.14
N VAL A 67 -0.47 4.59 -16.77
CA VAL A 67 -0.64 4.10 -15.39
C VAL A 67 0.70 3.70 -14.82
N GLU A 68 1.02 4.24 -13.65
CA GLU A 68 2.25 3.93 -12.93
C GLU A 68 1.91 3.43 -11.52
N VAL A 69 2.44 2.26 -11.17
CA VAL A 69 2.40 1.71 -9.80
C VAL A 69 3.83 1.48 -9.36
N ASN A 70 4.31 2.33 -8.47
CA ASN A 70 5.69 2.28 -8.01
C ASN A 70 5.81 3.03 -6.67
N HIS A 71 6.97 2.92 -6.02
CA HIS A 71 7.33 3.74 -4.85
C HIS A 71 7.86 5.14 -5.25
N THR A 72 8.28 5.34 -6.50
CA THR A 72 8.79 6.60 -7.04
C THR A 72 8.07 6.93 -8.34
N ILE A 73 7.65 8.19 -8.51
CA ILE A 73 7.08 8.68 -9.77
C ILE A 73 8.21 8.73 -10.82
N ASN A 74 7.96 8.19 -12.01
CA ASN A 74 8.94 8.23 -13.09
C ASN A 74 9.22 9.67 -13.52
N ALA A 75 10.41 9.90 -14.06
CA ALA A 75 10.82 11.20 -14.54
C ALA A 75 9.82 11.77 -15.58
N GLY A 76 9.47 13.03 -15.42
CA GLY A 76 8.51 13.72 -16.27
C GLY A 76 8.50 15.21 -15.95
N GLU A 77 7.73 15.96 -16.73
CA GLU A 77 7.42 17.35 -16.46
C GLU A 77 5.90 17.51 -16.52
N TYR A 78 5.29 17.70 -15.37
CA TYR A 78 3.84 17.86 -15.24
C TYR A 78 3.50 19.32 -14.97
N ASP A 79 2.57 19.87 -15.74
CA ASP A 79 2.07 21.26 -15.59
C ASP A 79 0.83 21.33 -14.67
N LEU A 80 0.18 20.20 -14.44
CA LEU A 80 -0.88 20.06 -13.44
C LEU A 80 -0.69 18.76 -12.64
N VAL A 81 -0.69 18.86 -11.32
CA VAL A 81 -0.70 17.69 -10.43
C VAL A 81 -1.93 17.72 -9.55
N ILE A 82 -2.64 16.61 -9.48
CA ILE A 82 -3.82 16.40 -8.63
C ILE A 82 -3.46 15.35 -7.60
N LEU A 83 -3.35 15.76 -6.34
CA LEU A 83 -3.04 14.88 -5.20
C LEU A 83 -4.30 14.62 -4.38
N TYR A 84 -4.74 13.36 -4.34
CA TYR A 84 -5.67 12.91 -3.31
C TYR A 84 -4.92 12.77 -1.99
N TYR A 85 -5.39 13.49 -0.98
CA TYR A 85 -4.70 13.58 0.31
C TYR A 85 -4.59 12.22 0.99
N PRO A 86 -3.37 11.73 1.32
CA PRO A 86 -3.17 10.43 1.91
C PRO A 86 -3.63 10.38 3.37
N LYS A 87 -3.73 9.16 3.93
CA LYS A 87 -4.23 8.94 5.30
C LYS A 87 -3.29 9.43 6.41
N SER A 88 -2.00 9.50 6.13
CA SER A 88 -1.00 9.86 7.14
C SER A 88 -0.13 11.04 6.72
N LYS A 89 0.25 11.86 7.70
CA LYS A 89 1.12 13.01 7.46
C LYS A 89 2.52 12.61 6.96
N PRO A 90 3.20 11.57 7.48
CA PRO A 90 4.49 11.14 6.93
C PRO A 90 4.41 10.72 5.47
N GLU A 91 3.36 10.00 5.08
CA GLU A 91 3.12 9.62 3.69
C GLU A 91 2.87 10.84 2.79
N LEU A 92 2.11 11.84 3.28
CA LEU A 92 1.92 13.09 2.57
C LEU A 92 3.25 13.79 2.29
N LEU A 93 4.11 13.93 3.29
CA LEU A 93 5.41 14.63 3.12
C LEU A 93 6.28 13.92 2.09
N MET A 94 6.33 12.59 2.12
CA MET A 94 7.03 11.77 1.14
C MET A 94 6.43 11.94 -0.27
N ALA A 95 5.10 11.90 -0.40
CA ALA A 95 4.43 12.09 -1.68
C ALA A 95 4.67 13.51 -2.25
N LEU A 96 4.65 14.54 -1.43
CA LEU A 96 4.96 15.92 -1.84
C LEU A 96 6.40 16.06 -2.34
N ASP A 97 7.36 15.46 -1.67
CA ASP A 97 8.76 15.52 -2.11
C ASP A 97 8.98 14.72 -3.41
N ASN A 98 8.27 13.60 -3.61
CA ASN A 98 8.24 12.85 -4.85
C ASN A 98 7.64 13.68 -6.01
N ILE A 99 6.49 14.33 -5.77
CA ILE A 99 5.83 15.23 -6.74
C ILE A 99 6.76 16.39 -7.11
N ARG A 100 7.41 17.03 -6.14
CA ARG A 100 8.30 18.20 -6.35
C ARG A 100 9.53 17.89 -7.22
N ALA A 101 9.86 16.62 -7.40
CA ALA A 101 10.94 16.18 -8.28
C ALA A 101 10.51 16.04 -9.76
N VAL A 102 9.20 16.08 -10.05
CA VAL A 102 8.66 15.84 -11.40
C VAL A 102 7.71 16.93 -11.89
N ILE A 103 7.34 17.87 -11.03
CA ILE A 103 6.47 19.00 -11.37
C ILE A 103 7.27 20.09 -12.11
N SER A 104 6.67 20.73 -13.12
CA SER A 104 7.32 21.85 -13.82
C SER A 104 7.33 23.13 -12.98
N LYS A 105 8.17 24.08 -13.33
CA LYS A 105 8.34 25.33 -12.57
C LYS A 105 7.03 26.15 -12.46
N GLU A 106 6.23 26.15 -13.50
CA GLU A 106 4.99 26.93 -13.59
C GLU A 106 3.75 26.06 -13.31
N ALA A 107 3.96 24.87 -12.78
CA ALA A 107 2.87 23.94 -12.55
C ALA A 107 1.96 24.35 -11.39
N GLU A 108 0.75 23.86 -11.47
CA GLU A 108 -0.22 23.92 -10.39
C GLU A 108 -0.36 22.56 -9.70
N LEU A 109 -0.38 22.58 -8.36
CA LEU A 109 -0.68 21.43 -7.53
C LEU A 109 -2.05 21.61 -6.88
N LEU A 110 -2.99 20.79 -7.26
CA LEU A 110 -4.29 20.67 -6.62
C LEU A 110 -4.24 19.58 -5.57
N VAL A 111 -4.71 19.89 -4.37
CA VAL A 111 -4.81 18.92 -3.27
C VAL A 111 -6.25 18.82 -2.81
N VAL A 112 -6.83 17.63 -2.92
CA VAL A 112 -8.20 17.34 -2.52
C VAL A 112 -8.24 16.28 -1.42
N GLY A 113 -9.13 16.44 -0.45
CA GLY A 113 -9.31 15.44 0.60
C GLY A 113 -10.50 15.70 1.49
N GLU A 114 -10.88 14.68 2.25
CA GLU A 114 -11.93 14.80 3.26
C GLU A 114 -11.43 15.58 4.48
N ASN A 115 -12.30 16.35 5.13
CA ASN A 115 -11.97 17.10 6.35
C ASN A 115 -11.37 16.22 7.46
N LYS A 116 -11.86 14.98 7.58
CA LYS A 116 -11.39 14.01 8.59
C LYS A 116 -9.98 13.45 8.29
N SER A 117 -9.48 13.58 7.04
CA SER A 117 -8.14 13.12 6.68
C SER A 117 -7.02 14.05 7.16
N GLY A 118 -7.37 15.26 7.61
CA GLY A 118 -6.39 16.28 7.99
C GLY A 118 -5.98 17.20 6.84
N VAL A 119 -6.67 17.16 5.69
CA VAL A 119 -6.36 17.97 4.49
C VAL A 119 -6.24 19.47 4.79
N LYS A 120 -6.95 19.99 5.78
CA LYS A 120 -6.86 21.40 6.20
C LYS A 120 -5.48 21.82 6.71
N SER A 121 -4.61 20.84 7.03
CA SER A 121 -3.24 21.13 7.43
C SER A 121 -2.27 21.32 6.27
N ILE A 122 -2.72 21.11 5.01
CA ILE A 122 -1.85 21.12 3.83
C ILE A 122 -1.15 22.46 3.62
N GLU A 123 -1.84 23.59 3.84
CA GLU A 123 -1.24 24.92 3.71
C GLU A 123 -0.03 25.07 4.67
N LYS A 124 -0.15 24.57 5.90
CA LYS A 124 0.96 24.56 6.85
C LYS A 124 2.11 23.64 6.40
N GLN A 125 1.82 22.52 5.75
CA GLN A 125 2.84 21.59 5.26
C GLN A 125 3.63 22.15 4.07
N LEU A 126 3.00 23.03 3.28
CA LEU A 126 3.59 23.65 2.08
C LEU A 126 4.04 25.11 2.30
N ALA A 127 3.82 25.72 3.48
CA ALA A 127 4.05 27.15 3.73
C ALA A 127 5.43 27.66 3.32
N ASN A 128 6.49 26.84 3.44
CA ASN A 128 7.87 27.20 3.04
C ASN A 128 8.28 26.55 1.70
N LYS A 129 7.35 25.98 0.96
CA LYS A 129 7.60 25.23 -0.28
C LYS A 129 6.81 25.77 -1.48
N THR A 130 5.98 26.79 -1.28
CA THR A 130 5.17 27.44 -2.31
C THR A 130 5.04 28.93 -2.03
N ALA A 131 4.96 29.75 -3.06
CA ALA A 131 4.72 31.19 -2.92
C ALA A 131 3.22 31.49 -2.78
N PHE A 132 2.36 30.72 -3.41
CA PHE A 132 0.92 30.95 -3.38
C PHE A 132 0.16 29.69 -2.97
N SER A 133 -0.81 29.88 -2.07
CA SER A 133 -1.80 28.89 -1.68
C SER A 133 -3.18 29.51 -1.73
N ASN A 134 -4.14 28.79 -2.28
CA ASN A 134 -5.52 29.21 -2.35
C ASN A 134 -6.46 28.06 -1.99
N LYS A 135 -7.44 28.32 -1.15
CA LYS A 135 -8.56 27.42 -0.93
C LYS A 135 -9.59 27.64 -2.02
N ILE A 136 -9.66 26.76 -3.00
CA ILE A 136 -10.56 26.88 -4.15
C ILE A 136 -12.01 26.66 -3.72
N ASP A 137 -12.31 25.54 -3.03
CA ASP A 137 -13.69 25.18 -2.73
C ASP A 137 -13.78 24.23 -1.53
N SER A 138 -14.99 24.12 -0.98
CA SER A 138 -15.30 23.11 0.02
C SER A 138 -16.76 22.67 -0.05
N ALA A 139 -16.99 21.38 -0.22
CA ALA A 139 -18.32 20.77 -0.24
C ALA A 139 -18.27 19.32 0.20
N LYS A 140 -19.42 18.78 0.66
CA LYS A 140 -19.59 17.37 1.03
C LYS A 140 -18.47 16.85 1.97
N HIS A 141 -18.11 17.65 2.96
CA HIS A 141 -17.03 17.38 3.92
C HIS A 141 -15.62 17.22 3.29
N CYS A 142 -15.41 17.72 2.08
CA CYS A 142 -14.12 17.78 1.40
C CYS A 142 -13.66 19.22 1.21
N VAL A 143 -12.35 19.40 0.98
CA VAL A 143 -11.73 20.68 0.65
C VAL A 143 -10.80 20.47 -0.52
N LEU A 144 -10.76 21.46 -1.43
CA LEU A 144 -9.83 21.59 -2.54
C LEU A 144 -8.95 22.80 -2.34
N TYR A 145 -7.65 22.61 -2.42
CA TYR A 145 -6.63 23.65 -2.39
C TYR A 145 -5.82 23.64 -3.69
N SER A 146 -5.34 24.83 -4.07
CA SER A 146 -4.39 25.03 -5.15
C SER A 146 -3.10 25.64 -4.60
N PHE A 147 -1.97 25.24 -5.16
CA PHE A 147 -0.63 25.74 -4.87
C PHE A 147 0.14 26.00 -6.16
N SER A 148 0.82 27.15 -6.24
CA SER A 148 1.68 27.49 -7.37
C SER A 148 3.01 28.09 -6.91
N GLU A 149 3.93 28.28 -7.88
CA GLU A 149 5.33 28.66 -7.60
C GLU A 149 5.97 27.76 -6.54
N ILE A 150 5.91 26.45 -6.80
CA ILE A 150 6.37 25.42 -5.88
C ILE A 150 7.89 25.29 -5.98
N THR A 151 8.56 25.27 -4.83
CA THR A 151 10.01 24.99 -4.78
C THR A 151 10.26 23.55 -5.24
N LEU A 152 10.97 23.39 -6.36
CA LEU A 152 11.28 22.09 -6.94
C LEU A 152 12.34 21.33 -6.12
N ASN A 153 12.30 20.00 -6.20
CA ASN A 153 13.42 19.14 -5.83
C ASN A 153 14.20 18.76 -7.09
N SER A 154 15.51 18.67 -7.01
CA SER A 154 16.33 18.18 -8.14
C SER A 154 16.10 16.68 -8.40
N THR A 155 15.90 15.91 -7.34
CA THR A 155 15.67 14.47 -7.35
C THR A 155 14.79 14.07 -6.16
N PHE A 156 14.18 12.90 -6.25
CA PHE A 156 13.56 12.23 -5.11
C PHE A 156 14.33 10.94 -4.79
N ASP A 157 14.76 10.82 -3.56
CA ASP A 157 15.42 9.61 -3.04
C ASP A 157 14.59 9.05 -1.89
N ILE A 158 13.87 7.95 -2.15
CA ILE A 158 13.03 7.28 -1.16
C ILE A 158 13.83 6.77 0.04
N SER A 159 15.13 6.51 -0.11
CA SER A 159 15.97 6.02 0.98
C SER A 159 16.09 7.03 2.13
N THR A 160 15.91 8.32 1.85
CA THR A 160 15.88 9.39 2.89
C THR A 160 14.71 9.25 3.85
N TYR A 161 13.70 8.46 3.49
CA TYR A 161 12.53 8.14 4.32
C TYR A 161 12.65 6.82 5.06
N HIS A 162 13.78 6.11 4.93
CA HIS A 162 14.01 4.88 5.67
C HIS A 162 13.95 5.13 7.18
N LYS A 163 13.23 4.25 7.84
CA LYS A 163 13.29 4.07 9.28
C LYS A 163 13.74 2.65 9.56
N GLU A 164 14.97 2.50 9.99
CA GLU A 164 15.47 1.23 10.50
C GLU A 164 15.02 1.02 11.94
N PHE A 165 14.68 -0.21 12.27
CA PHE A 165 14.30 -0.60 13.63
C PHE A 165 14.66 -2.05 13.90
N MET A 166 15.01 -2.31 15.16
CA MET A 166 15.33 -3.65 15.62
C MET A 166 14.06 -4.47 15.85
N VAL A 167 14.07 -5.69 15.37
CA VAL A 167 13.07 -6.72 15.64
C VAL A 167 13.75 -7.80 16.48
N ASN A 168 13.18 -8.10 17.64
CA ASN A 168 13.66 -9.15 18.53
C ASN A 168 12.49 -10.06 18.89
N VAL A 169 12.56 -11.32 18.46
CA VAL A 169 11.54 -12.33 18.72
C VAL A 169 12.26 -13.63 19.05
N SER A 170 11.97 -14.20 20.24
CA SER A 170 12.66 -15.38 20.76
C SER A 170 14.17 -15.14 20.81
N ASP A 171 14.98 -15.92 20.10
CA ASP A 171 16.43 -15.86 20.00
C ASP A 171 16.95 -15.22 18.69
N ILE A 172 16.03 -14.66 17.89
CA ILE A 172 16.35 -14.04 16.60
C ILE A 172 16.21 -12.52 16.70
N GLU A 173 17.29 -11.84 16.34
CA GLU A 173 17.36 -10.39 16.26
C GLU A 173 17.77 -9.97 14.83
N PHE A 174 17.10 -8.98 14.26
CA PHE A 174 17.43 -8.42 12.95
C PHE A 174 16.96 -6.98 12.81
N THR A 175 17.55 -6.27 11.86
CA THR A 175 17.13 -4.91 11.51
C THR A 175 16.15 -4.95 10.35
N ALA A 176 15.02 -4.29 10.51
CA ALA A 176 14.04 -4.10 9.44
C ALA A 176 14.05 -2.65 8.95
N VAL A 177 13.69 -2.48 7.67
CA VAL A 177 13.52 -1.18 7.02
C VAL A 177 12.04 -0.93 6.79
N SER A 178 11.56 0.24 7.17
CA SER A 178 10.20 0.69 6.84
C SER A 178 10.24 2.11 6.28
N ILE A 179 9.19 2.49 5.56
CA ILE A 179 8.98 3.84 5.04
C ILE A 179 7.54 4.28 5.33
N PRO A 180 7.24 5.59 5.26
CA PRO A 180 5.88 6.09 5.42
C PRO A 180 4.89 5.37 4.48
N GLY A 181 3.69 5.06 4.97
CA GLY A 181 2.66 4.31 4.24
C GLY A 181 2.71 2.79 4.43
N VAL A 182 3.79 2.24 4.98
CA VAL A 182 3.88 0.81 5.34
C VAL A 182 3.23 0.57 6.70
N PHE A 183 2.53 -0.56 6.82
CA PHE A 183 1.87 -0.97 8.06
C PHE A 183 2.83 -0.99 9.24
N ASN A 184 2.37 -0.46 10.38
CA ASN A 184 3.14 -0.36 11.63
C ASN A 184 4.54 0.23 11.46
N HIS A 185 4.64 1.32 10.71
CA HIS A 185 5.89 1.98 10.33
C HIS A 185 6.87 2.15 11.50
N GLY A 186 7.97 1.41 11.45
CA GLY A 186 9.08 1.46 12.41
C GLY A 186 8.82 0.72 13.72
N GLY A 187 8.08 -0.40 13.69
CA GLY A 187 7.89 -1.25 14.84
C GLY A 187 7.38 -2.65 14.49
N LEU A 188 7.39 -3.55 15.46
CA LEU A 188 6.78 -4.87 15.39
C LEU A 188 5.41 -4.82 16.05
N ASP A 189 4.34 -5.13 15.31
CA ASP A 189 3.01 -5.21 15.91
C ASP A 189 2.80 -6.50 16.70
N ALA A 190 1.86 -6.46 17.66
CA ALA A 190 1.63 -7.58 18.57
C ALA A 190 1.08 -8.84 17.90
N GLY A 191 0.32 -8.69 16.80
CA GLY A 191 -0.19 -9.83 16.02
C GLY A 191 0.95 -10.52 15.27
N THR A 192 1.80 -9.76 14.57
CA THR A 192 2.99 -10.30 13.90
C THR A 192 3.93 -10.96 14.93
N LYS A 193 4.20 -10.31 16.07
CA LYS A 193 5.02 -10.92 17.12
C LYS A 193 4.49 -12.29 17.54
N MET A 194 3.20 -12.38 17.82
CA MET A 194 2.57 -13.63 18.22
C MET A 194 2.64 -14.70 17.12
N LEU A 195 2.47 -14.31 15.85
CA LEU A 195 2.62 -15.21 14.71
C LEU A 195 4.05 -15.77 14.64
N LEU A 196 5.07 -14.94 14.79
CA LEU A 196 6.47 -15.34 14.75
C LEU A 196 6.87 -16.27 15.90
N GLU A 197 6.40 -15.99 17.12
CA GLU A 197 6.63 -16.84 18.29
C GLU A 197 5.99 -18.24 18.14
N ASN A 198 4.94 -18.36 17.31
CA ASN A 198 4.20 -19.60 17.07
C ASN A 198 4.32 -20.08 15.61
N ALA A 199 5.29 -19.57 14.86
CA ALA A 199 5.48 -19.95 13.47
C ALA A 199 5.87 -21.42 13.31
N PRO A 200 5.35 -22.12 12.27
CA PRO A 200 5.65 -23.52 12.06
C PRO A 200 7.13 -23.73 11.79
N ASN A 201 7.65 -24.86 12.28
CA ASN A 201 9.02 -25.29 11.98
C ASN A 201 9.06 -25.97 10.61
N ILE A 202 9.36 -25.21 9.56
CA ILE A 202 9.52 -25.70 8.20
C ILE A 202 11.03 -25.76 7.86
N LYS A 203 11.50 -26.89 7.32
CA LYS A 203 12.95 -27.14 7.12
C LYS A 203 13.46 -26.67 5.76
N HIS A 204 12.64 -26.68 4.74
CA HIS A 204 12.94 -26.28 3.35
C HIS A 204 11.64 -26.03 2.61
N GLY A 205 11.71 -25.33 1.50
CA GLY A 205 10.57 -25.14 0.58
C GLY A 205 10.32 -23.67 0.26
N ASN A 206 9.25 -23.46 -0.51
CA ASN A 206 8.80 -22.16 -0.93
C ASN A 206 7.74 -21.61 0.03
N VAL A 207 7.93 -20.39 0.49
CA VAL A 207 7.03 -19.72 1.44
C VAL A 207 6.42 -18.49 0.78
N LEU A 208 5.10 -18.34 0.88
CA LEU A 208 4.41 -17.10 0.56
C LEU A 208 4.14 -16.32 1.85
N ASP A 209 4.74 -15.14 1.97
CA ASP A 209 4.40 -14.13 2.97
C ASP A 209 3.35 -13.20 2.37
N PHE A 210 2.08 -13.41 2.71
CA PHE A 210 0.96 -12.66 2.16
C PHE A 210 0.65 -11.42 2.99
N GLY A 211 0.67 -10.23 2.36
CA GLY A 211 0.59 -8.94 3.06
C GLY A 211 1.88 -8.64 3.82
N CYS A 212 3.01 -8.73 3.12
CA CYS A 212 4.34 -8.77 3.71
C CYS A 212 4.78 -7.49 4.46
N GLY A 213 4.17 -6.34 4.15
CA GLY A 213 4.48 -5.07 4.82
C GLY A 213 5.96 -4.67 4.74
N ALA A 214 6.67 -4.72 5.86
CA ALA A 214 8.11 -4.47 5.93
C ALA A 214 8.96 -5.76 5.85
N GLY A 215 8.38 -6.92 5.49
CA GLY A 215 9.10 -8.18 5.31
C GLY A 215 9.52 -8.87 6.61
N LEU A 216 8.87 -8.58 7.72
CA LEU A 216 9.27 -9.10 9.05
C LEU A 216 9.12 -10.62 9.15
N ILE A 217 8.04 -11.18 8.60
CA ILE A 217 7.73 -12.61 8.68
C ILE A 217 8.74 -13.40 7.85
N ALA A 218 8.93 -13.03 6.59
CA ALA A 218 9.90 -13.66 5.70
C ALA A 218 11.32 -13.59 6.26
N THR A 219 11.72 -12.41 6.78
CA THR A 219 13.07 -12.23 7.35
C THR A 219 13.30 -13.10 8.57
N PHE A 220 12.36 -13.12 9.53
CA PHE A 220 12.46 -13.98 10.71
C PHE A 220 12.60 -15.47 10.35
N LEU A 221 11.73 -15.96 9.45
CA LEU A 221 11.76 -17.36 9.04
C LEU A 221 13.03 -17.70 8.24
N GLY A 222 13.49 -16.79 7.38
CA GLY A 222 14.72 -16.98 6.59
C GLY A 222 15.98 -17.00 7.43
N LEU A 223 16.06 -16.18 8.48
CA LEU A 223 17.15 -16.23 9.46
C LEU A 223 17.11 -17.50 10.30
N LYS A 224 15.91 -17.95 10.66
CA LYS A 224 15.72 -19.22 11.38
C LYS A 224 16.07 -20.43 10.51
N ASN A 225 15.82 -20.33 9.20
CA ASN A 225 16.11 -21.41 8.25
C ASN A 225 16.49 -20.86 6.86
N PRO A 226 17.79 -20.76 6.55
CA PRO A 226 18.29 -20.26 5.26
C PRO A 226 17.97 -21.13 4.04
N ALA A 227 17.42 -22.34 4.23
CA ALA A 227 16.99 -23.21 3.12
C ALA A 227 15.59 -22.86 2.58
N LEU A 228 14.94 -21.84 3.12
CA LEU A 228 13.66 -21.34 2.64
C LEU A 228 13.84 -20.29 1.54
N THR A 229 12.90 -20.27 0.59
CA THR A 229 12.80 -19.24 -0.44
C THR A 229 11.46 -18.53 -0.28
N PHE A 230 11.47 -17.20 -0.33
CA PHE A 230 10.28 -16.39 -0.05
C PHE A 230 9.76 -15.69 -1.29
N THR A 231 8.45 -15.79 -1.52
CA THR A 231 7.67 -14.84 -2.29
C THR A 231 6.89 -13.98 -1.30
N CYS A 232 7.15 -12.68 -1.28
CA CYS A 232 6.52 -11.74 -0.36
C CYS A 232 5.55 -10.87 -1.15
N SER A 233 4.25 -10.99 -0.92
CA SER A 233 3.26 -10.25 -1.70
C SER A 233 2.62 -9.13 -0.89
N ASP A 234 2.40 -7.99 -1.55
CA ASP A 234 1.62 -6.89 -0.99
C ASP A 234 0.94 -6.11 -2.12
N VAL A 235 -0.15 -5.44 -1.82
CA VAL A 235 -0.83 -4.53 -2.75
C VAL A 235 -0.12 -3.18 -2.85
N SER A 236 0.72 -2.86 -1.86
CA SER A 236 1.44 -1.59 -1.75
C SER A 236 2.86 -1.66 -2.30
N ALA A 237 3.18 -0.81 -3.27
CA ALA A 237 4.54 -0.65 -3.79
C ALA A 237 5.52 -0.17 -2.71
N LEU A 238 5.05 0.56 -1.70
CA LEU A 238 5.84 0.98 -0.56
C LEU A 238 6.22 -0.21 0.32
N ALA A 239 5.28 -1.13 0.55
CA ALA A 239 5.52 -2.37 1.30
C ALA A 239 6.48 -3.30 0.54
N ALA A 240 6.27 -3.50 -0.76
CA ALA A 240 7.17 -4.30 -1.59
C ALA A 240 8.61 -3.74 -1.58
N TYR A 241 8.76 -2.43 -1.65
CA TYR A 241 10.06 -1.75 -1.52
C TYR A 241 10.69 -2.02 -0.14
N ALA A 242 9.95 -1.77 0.95
CA ALA A 242 10.44 -1.97 2.32
C ALA A 242 10.85 -3.43 2.57
N THR A 243 10.03 -4.39 2.13
CA THR A 243 10.34 -5.82 2.18
C THR A 243 11.64 -6.15 1.45
N THR A 244 11.81 -5.63 0.22
CA THR A 244 13.05 -5.84 -0.55
C THR A 244 14.28 -5.33 0.20
N GLN A 245 14.19 -4.15 0.83
CA GLN A 245 15.31 -3.62 1.62
C GLN A 245 15.59 -4.46 2.86
N THR A 246 14.55 -4.89 3.58
CA THR A 246 14.71 -5.72 4.78
C THR A 246 15.32 -7.09 4.47
N LEU A 247 14.82 -7.78 3.43
CA LEU A 247 15.39 -9.07 2.99
C LEU A 247 16.86 -8.93 2.59
N LYS A 248 17.19 -7.89 1.80
CA LYS A 248 18.55 -7.61 1.36
C LYS A 248 19.49 -7.33 2.54
N LEU A 249 19.07 -6.49 3.49
CA LEU A 249 19.87 -6.13 4.66
C LEU A 249 20.23 -7.36 5.52
N ASN A 250 19.35 -8.36 5.55
CA ASN A 250 19.53 -9.58 6.35
C ASN A 250 19.97 -10.81 5.53
N ASN A 251 20.30 -10.66 4.26
CA ASN A 251 20.73 -11.75 3.36
C ASN A 251 19.71 -12.90 3.28
N VAL A 252 18.42 -12.59 3.31
CA VAL A 252 17.35 -13.58 3.17
C VAL A 252 16.97 -13.74 1.71
N ASN A 253 16.88 -14.99 1.25
CA ASN A 253 16.53 -15.33 -0.13
C ASN A 253 15.03 -15.18 -0.39
N GLY A 254 14.63 -14.17 -1.13
CA GLY A 254 13.23 -13.90 -1.46
C GLY A 254 13.06 -12.70 -2.37
N GLU A 255 11.86 -12.58 -2.91
CA GLU A 255 11.44 -11.46 -3.75
C GLU A 255 10.13 -10.85 -3.26
N ALA A 256 9.94 -9.56 -3.51
CA ALA A 256 8.68 -8.86 -3.25
C ALA A 256 7.90 -8.70 -4.54
N VAL A 257 6.61 -9.07 -4.51
CA VAL A 257 5.70 -9.09 -5.65
C VAL A 257 4.48 -8.21 -5.37
N LEU A 258 4.14 -7.34 -6.32
CA LEU A 258 2.89 -6.57 -6.24
C LEU A 258 1.72 -7.46 -6.66
N SER A 259 0.72 -7.56 -5.77
CA SER A 259 -0.49 -8.36 -6.04
C SER A 259 -1.71 -7.79 -5.31
N ASP A 260 -2.82 -7.73 -6.02
CA ASP A 260 -4.13 -7.55 -5.39
C ASP A 260 -4.66 -8.92 -4.98
N GLY A 261 -4.65 -9.19 -3.68
CA GLY A 261 -4.89 -10.54 -3.18
C GLY A 261 -3.86 -11.54 -3.72
N LEU A 262 -4.32 -12.67 -4.23
CA LEU A 262 -3.51 -13.73 -4.83
C LEU A 262 -3.47 -13.67 -6.38
N ASN A 263 -4.04 -12.63 -7.00
CA ASN A 263 -4.25 -12.58 -8.45
C ASN A 263 -2.96 -12.61 -9.29
N SER A 264 -1.87 -12.05 -8.78
CA SER A 264 -0.57 -12.02 -9.47
C SER A 264 0.41 -13.08 -8.95
N ILE A 265 -0.04 -13.95 -8.03
CA ILE A 265 0.83 -14.96 -7.40
C ILE A 265 0.83 -16.23 -8.22
N ALA A 266 2.01 -16.59 -8.71
CA ALA A 266 2.24 -17.82 -9.45
C ALA A 266 2.84 -18.93 -8.55
N GLY A 267 2.60 -20.18 -8.92
CA GLY A 267 3.23 -21.34 -8.28
C GLY A 267 2.47 -21.90 -7.09
N LYS A 268 3.15 -22.79 -6.39
CA LYS A 268 2.66 -23.51 -5.21
C LYS A 268 3.66 -23.38 -4.07
N PHE A 269 3.13 -23.26 -2.87
CA PHE A 269 3.92 -22.99 -1.66
C PHE A 269 3.78 -24.13 -0.64
N ASP A 270 4.87 -24.40 0.05
CA ASP A 270 4.89 -25.37 1.15
C ASP A 270 4.38 -24.74 2.46
N LEU A 271 4.44 -23.40 2.53
CA LEU A 271 3.81 -22.59 3.56
C LEU A 271 3.26 -21.30 2.96
N ILE A 272 2.02 -20.98 3.29
CA ILE A 272 1.48 -19.63 3.17
C ILE A 272 1.34 -19.09 4.59
N ILE A 273 1.94 -17.94 4.86
CA ILE A 273 1.91 -17.31 6.18
C ILE A 273 1.47 -15.86 6.05
N SER A 274 0.66 -15.39 7.00
CA SER A 274 0.13 -14.01 6.91
C SER A 274 -0.30 -13.45 8.27
N ASN A 275 -0.10 -12.17 8.42
CA ASN A 275 -0.88 -11.31 9.30
C ASN A 275 -1.78 -10.43 8.41
N PRO A 276 -2.92 -10.96 7.93
CA PRO A 276 -3.73 -10.26 6.94
C PRO A 276 -4.34 -8.98 7.50
N PRO A 277 -4.72 -8.00 6.65
CA PRO A 277 -5.28 -6.73 7.12
C PRO A 277 -6.59 -6.93 7.87
N PHE A 278 -6.67 -6.42 9.12
CA PHE A 278 -7.82 -6.58 10.03
C PHE A 278 -8.40 -5.26 10.50
N HIS A 279 -8.54 -4.26 9.67
CA HIS A 279 -9.05 -2.98 10.15
C HIS A 279 -10.55 -3.07 10.45
N THR A 280 -10.88 -3.04 11.74
CA THR A 280 -12.23 -2.88 12.23
C THR A 280 -12.79 -1.53 11.76
N GLY A 281 -13.77 -1.58 10.85
CA GLY A 281 -14.53 -0.39 10.46
C GLY A 281 -14.62 -0.10 8.97
N ILE A 282 -13.90 -0.82 8.11
CA ILE A 282 -14.04 -0.71 6.65
C ILE A 282 -14.37 -2.10 6.11
N ALA A 283 -15.58 -2.25 5.55
CA ALA A 283 -16.07 -3.51 4.96
C ALA A 283 -15.10 -4.12 3.92
N THR A 284 -14.32 -3.27 3.25
CA THR A 284 -13.37 -3.66 2.20
C THR A 284 -12.22 -4.53 2.71
N ASP A 285 -11.68 -4.25 3.91
CA ASP A 285 -10.51 -5.00 4.43
C ASP A 285 -10.90 -6.42 4.86
N TYR A 286 -12.11 -6.61 5.37
CA TYR A 286 -12.62 -7.94 5.71
C TYR A 286 -12.81 -8.81 4.46
N THR A 287 -13.29 -8.21 3.37
CA THR A 287 -13.50 -8.89 2.08
C THR A 287 -12.17 -9.39 1.49
N VAL A 288 -11.07 -8.62 1.62
CA VAL A 288 -9.75 -9.03 1.16
C VAL A 288 -9.24 -10.25 1.93
N ALA A 289 -9.37 -10.26 3.26
CA ALA A 289 -8.95 -11.39 4.09
C ALA A 289 -9.81 -12.64 3.83
N GLU A 290 -11.13 -12.50 3.66
CA GLU A 290 -12.01 -13.61 3.29
C GLU A 290 -11.66 -14.17 1.90
N SER A 291 -11.45 -13.31 0.91
CA SER A 291 -11.04 -13.72 -0.44
C SER A 291 -9.71 -14.46 -0.42
N PHE A 292 -8.74 -13.97 0.36
CA PHE A 292 -7.46 -14.66 0.56
C PHE A 292 -7.66 -16.06 1.14
N LEU A 293 -8.40 -16.21 2.24
CA LEU A 293 -8.64 -17.50 2.89
C LEU A 293 -9.37 -18.49 1.98
N ASN A 294 -10.34 -18.00 1.21
CA ASN A 294 -11.11 -18.83 0.26
C ASN A 294 -10.25 -19.36 -0.90
N ASN A 295 -9.17 -18.67 -1.26
CA ASN A 295 -8.33 -19.02 -2.41
C ASN A 295 -6.95 -19.58 -2.04
N ALA A 296 -6.52 -19.47 -0.78
CA ALA A 296 -5.17 -19.87 -0.35
C ALA A 296 -4.85 -21.35 -0.64
N LYS A 297 -5.81 -22.26 -0.45
CA LYS A 297 -5.62 -23.70 -0.72
C LYS A 297 -5.15 -23.98 -2.15
N GLN A 298 -5.61 -23.17 -3.13
CA GLN A 298 -5.22 -23.31 -4.54
C GLN A 298 -3.74 -22.99 -4.79
N HIS A 299 -3.08 -22.28 -3.89
CA HIS A 299 -1.66 -21.93 -3.95
C HIS A 299 -0.78 -22.80 -3.05
N LEU A 300 -1.32 -23.82 -2.39
CA LEU A 300 -0.55 -24.76 -1.58
C LEU A 300 -0.10 -25.98 -2.39
N THR A 301 1.07 -26.53 -2.04
CA THR A 301 1.46 -27.87 -2.45
C THR A 301 0.55 -28.91 -1.78
N LYS A 302 0.64 -30.21 -2.17
CA LYS A 302 -0.19 -31.28 -1.56
C LYS A 302 -0.03 -31.39 -0.05
N THR A 303 1.14 -31.05 0.47
CA THR A 303 1.48 -31.10 1.90
C THR A 303 1.68 -29.71 2.51
N GLY A 304 1.39 -28.69 1.71
CA GLY A 304 1.55 -27.29 2.09
C GLY A 304 0.54 -26.87 3.16
N LYS A 305 0.93 -25.94 3.98
CA LYS A 305 0.15 -25.43 5.13
C LYS A 305 -0.15 -23.93 5.00
N LEU A 306 -1.28 -23.54 5.53
CA LEU A 306 -1.60 -22.14 5.80
C LEU A 306 -1.39 -21.85 7.29
N THR A 307 -0.74 -20.74 7.62
CA THR A 307 -0.64 -20.23 9.00
C THR A 307 -0.94 -18.76 9.03
N ILE A 308 -1.91 -18.35 9.84
CA ILE A 308 -2.33 -16.95 9.96
C ILE A 308 -2.48 -16.53 11.42
N VAL A 309 -2.26 -15.25 11.71
CA VAL A 309 -2.73 -14.64 12.95
C VAL A 309 -3.96 -13.80 12.66
N ALA A 310 -4.89 -13.78 13.57
CA ALA A 310 -6.13 -13.00 13.46
C ALA A 310 -6.54 -12.43 14.81
N ASN A 311 -7.28 -11.33 14.82
CA ASN A 311 -8.00 -10.91 16.02
C ASN A 311 -9.00 -12.01 16.45
N SER A 312 -9.02 -12.36 17.72
CA SER A 312 -9.80 -13.50 18.24
C SER A 312 -11.32 -13.36 18.11
N PHE A 313 -11.83 -12.17 17.82
CA PHE A 313 -13.26 -11.93 17.54
C PHE A 313 -13.65 -12.13 16.06
N LEU A 314 -12.67 -12.29 15.15
CA LEU A 314 -12.95 -12.50 13.72
C LEU A 314 -13.45 -13.93 13.46
N LYS A 315 -14.44 -14.03 12.55
CA LYS A 315 -15.09 -15.29 12.21
C LYS A 315 -14.34 -16.07 11.11
N TYR A 316 -13.04 -16.32 11.30
CA TYR A 316 -12.24 -17.11 10.36
C TYR A 316 -12.39 -18.63 10.50
N PRO A 317 -12.63 -19.21 11.72
CA PRO A 317 -12.84 -20.65 11.84
C PRO A 317 -13.82 -21.25 10.83
N PRO A 318 -15.03 -20.70 10.60
CA PRO A 318 -15.97 -21.27 9.60
C PRO A 318 -15.42 -21.27 8.17
N ILE A 319 -14.59 -20.27 7.80
CA ILE A 319 -13.96 -20.22 6.46
C ILE A 319 -12.88 -21.29 6.35
N LEU A 320 -12.05 -21.44 7.40
CA LEU A 320 -11.02 -22.46 7.46
C LEU A 320 -11.63 -23.87 7.41
N GLU A 321 -12.71 -24.14 8.13
CA GLU A 321 -13.45 -25.39 8.10
C GLU A 321 -14.01 -25.72 6.70
N ALA A 322 -14.48 -24.70 5.98
CA ALA A 322 -15.01 -24.87 4.64
C ALA A 322 -13.95 -25.13 3.58
N GLN A 323 -12.72 -24.63 3.76
CA GLN A 323 -11.65 -24.68 2.77
C GLN A 323 -10.61 -25.77 3.02
N PHE A 324 -10.38 -26.15 4.27
CA PHE A 324 -9.35 -27.10 4.68
C PHE A 324 -9.96 -28.31 5.39
N ASP A 325 -9.40 -29.49 5.15
CA ASP A 325 -9.88 -30.75 5.72
C ASP A 325 -9.77 -30.76 7.25
N SER A 326 -8.81 -30.00 7.79
CA SER A 326 -8.64 -29.74 9.21
C SER A 326 -7.86 -28.44 9.43
N TYR A 327 -8.09 -27.79 10.57
CA TYR A 327 -7.25 -26.69 11.06
C TYR A 327 -7.06 -26.83 12.56
N GLN A 328 -6.02 -26.18 13.06
CA GLN A 328 -5.70 -26.14 14.48
C GLN A 328 -5.60 -24.68 14.95
N THR A 329 -6.08 -24.42 16.15
CA THR A 329 -5.77 -23.18 16.87
C THR A 329 -4.52 -23.43 17.71
N GLY A 330 -3.36 -22.96 17.21
CA GLY A 330 -2.06 -23.20 17.84
C GLY A 330 -1.91 -22.41 19.14
N PHE A 331 -2.23 -21.13 19.09
CA PHE A 331 -2.21 -20.23 20.25
C PHE A 331 -3.39 -19.25 20.19
N LYS A 332 -3.95 -18.94 21.36
CA LYS A 332 -5.05 -17.97 21.49
C LYS A 332 -4.96 -17.21 22.79
N ASN A 333 -5.15 -15.89 22.71
CA ASN A 333 -5.37 -15.04 23.88
C ASN A 333 -6.63 -14.17 23.67
N ASN A 334 -6.89 -13.21 24.55
CA ASN A 334 -8.06 -12.35 24.47
C ASN A 334 -8.08 -11.46 23.23
N LYS A 335 -6.94 -11.25 22.56
CA LYS A 335 -6.81 -10.31 21.44
C LYS A 335 -6.55 -11.02 20.12
N PHE A 336 -5.73 -12.05 20.09
CA PHE A 336 -5.29 -12.74 18.87
C PHE A 336 -5.41 -14.26 18.98
N ALA A 337 -5.54 -14.91 17.82
CA ALA A 337 -5.41 -16.35 17.66
C ALA A 337 -4.53 -16.66 16.44
N VAL A 338 -3.70 -17.72 16.54
CA VAL A 338 -2.93 -18.28 15.43
C VAL A 338 -3.62 -19.55 14.98
N TYR A 339 -3.95 -19.59 13.69
CA TYR A 339 -4.59 -20.74 13.04
C TYR A 339 -3.62 -21.37 12.06
N SER A 340 -3.59 -22.70 11.98
CA SER A 340 -2.82 -23.46 11.00
C SER A 340 -3.67 -24.59 10.44
N SER A 341 -3.59 -24.84 9.10
CA SER A 341 -4.27 -25.94 8.41
C SER A 341 -3.31 -27.08 8.13
#